data_623fbc4b65ac4edba9c59327e34961e5
#
_entry.id   623fbc4b65ac4edba9c59327e34961e5
#
_cell.length_a   1.000
_cell.length_b   1.000
_cell.length_c   1.000
_cell.angle_alpha   90.00
_cell.angle_beta   90.00
_cell.angle_gamma   90.00
#
_symmetry.space_group_name_H-M   'P 1'
#
loop_
_entity.id
_entity.type
_entity.pdbx_description
1 polymer ?
#
loop_
_entity_poly.entity_id
_entity_poly.type
_entity_poly.pdbx_seq_one_letter_code
_entity_poly.pdbx_strand_id
1 'polypeptide(L)'
;MAFDECIENPAPYKYVKDSCDRTYRWLVRCKKEMERLNSLDDTINKNQMLFGINQGGTFDDIRIEHMQRIAELDLPGYAIGGLAVGESHEEMYHILMLYFLMHL
;
A
#
# COMPACT_ATOMS: atom_id res chain seq x y z
N MET A 1 -4.81 -4.47 8.44
CA MET A 1 -4.45 -3.50 7.39
C MET A 1 -3.76 -2.32 8.01
N ALA A 2 -2.65 -1.87 7.41
CA ALA A 2 -1.95 -0.69 7.88
C ALA A 2 -2.75 0.59 7.61
N PHE A 3 -2.41 1.67 8.30
CA PHE A 3 -2.97 2.99 8.00
C PHE A 3 -2.43 3.49 6.67
N ASP A 4 -3.31 4.06 5.86
CA ASP A 4 -2.97 4.58 4.54
C ASP A 4 -3.80 5.84 4.23
N GLU A 5 -3.47 6.46 3.10
CA GLU A 5 -4.27 7.53 2.54
C GLU A 5 -4.80 7.10 1.18
N CYS A 6 -6.13 7.03 1.05
CA CYS A 6 -6.80 6.85 -0.24
C CYS A 6 -7.14 8.23 -0.77
N ILE A 7 -6.33 8.73 -1.70
CA ILE A 7 -6.49 10.07 -2.25
C ILE A 7 -7.58 10.10 -3.32
N GLU A 8 -8.12 11.28 -3.57
CA GLU A 8 -9.07 11.49 -4.64
C GLU A 8 -8.43 11.32 -6.02
N ASN A 9 -9.23 11.05 -7.02
CA ASN A 9 -8.80 11.00 -8.42
C ASN A 9 -9.71 11.94 -9.24
N PRO A 10 -9.17 12.85 -10.07
CA PRO A 10 -7.73 13.05 -10.31
C PRO A 10 -7.05 13.87 -9.20
N ALA A 11 -5.74 13.67 -9.07
CA ALA A 11 -4.92 14.44 -8.15
C ALA A 11 -3.56 14.74 -8.79
N PRO A 12 -2.88 15.86 -8.39
CA PRO A 12 -1.57 16.19 -8.94
C PRO A 12 -0.52 15.13 -8.61
N TYR A 13 0.40 14.91 -9.53
CA TYR A 13 1.47 13.91 -9.41
C TYR A 13 2.25 14.04 -8.09
N LYS A 14 2.69 15.26 -7.78
CA LYS A 14 3.47 15.50 -6.56
C LYS A 14 2.68 15.16 -5.30
N TYR A 15 1.39 15.49 -5.29
CA TYR A 15 0.52 15.18 -4.16
C TYR A 15 0.39 13.67 -3.96
N VAL A 16 0.21 12.93 -5.06
CA VAL A 16 0.10 11.47 -5.03
C VAL A 16 1.40 10.86 -4.53
N LYS A 17 2.54 11.34 -5.03
CA LYS A 17 3.86 10.84 -4.62
C LYS A 17 4.11 11.08 -3.13
N ASP A 18 3.84 12.28 -2.65
CA ASP A 18 4.03 12.62 -1.23
C ASP A 18 3.12 11.77 -0.34
N SER A 19 1.89 11.52 -0.78
CA SER A 19 0.94 10.66 -0.06
C SER A 19 1.43 9.21 0.02
N CYS A 20 1.98 8.68 -1.07
CA CYS A 20 2.55 7.33 -1.08
C CYS A 20 3.77 7.22 -0.17
N ASP A 21 4.62 8.23 -0.15
CA ASP A 21 5.77 8.26 0.76
C ASP A 21 5.32 8.26 2.21
N ARG A 22 4.25 8.99 2.53
CA ARG A 22 3.66 9.00 3.88
C ARG A 22 3.06 7.65 4.23
N THR A 23 2.31 7.05 3.33
CA THR A 23 1.72 5.72 3.52
C THR A 23 2.82 4.69 3.76
N TYR A 24 3.93 4.78 3.05
CA TYR A 24 5.08 3.90 3.27
C TYR A 24 5.67 4.07 4.68
N ARG A 25 5.88 5.32 5.10
CA ARG A 25 6.41 5.59 6.45
C ARG A 25 5.49 5.05 7.54
N TRP A 26 4.18 5.21 7.35
CA TRP A 26 3.19 4.68 8.29
C TRP A 26 3.21 3.15 8.33
N LEU A 27 3.39 2.51 7.17
CA LEU A 27 3.49 1.05 7.10
C LEU A 27 4.70 0.53 7.87
N VAL A 28 5.85 1.18 7.74
CA VAL A 28 7.06 0.83 8.49
C VAL A 28 6.80 0.94 9.99
N ARG A 29 6.14 2.00 10.43
CA ARG A 29 5.77 2.19 11.84
C ARG A 29 4.80 1.11 12.32
N CYS A 30 3.80 0.78 11.51
CA CYS A 30 2.84 -0.27 11.83
C CYS A 30 3.54 -1.63 11.97
N LYS A 31 4.48 -1.94 11.08
CA LYS A 31 5.23 -3.20 11.15
C LYS A 31 6.02 -3.31 12.45
N LYS A 32 6.74 -2.26 12.81
CA LYS A 32 7.52 -2.23 14.05
C LYS A 32 6.64 -2.40 15.27
N GLU A 33 5.50 -1.72 15.31
CA GLU A 33 4.57 -1.81 16.44
C GLU A 33 3.93 -3.19 16.53
N MET A 34 3.57 -3.78 15.38
CA MET A 34 3.03 -5.14 15.34
C MET A 34 4.03 -6.16 15.90
N GLU A 35 5.31 -6.05 15.49
CA GLU A 35 6.38 -6.91 16.00
C GLU A 35 6.56 -6.74 17.50
N ARG A 36 6.54 -5.50 17.99
CA ARG A 36 6.63 -5.22 19.42
C ARG A 36 5.49 -5.86 20.20
N LEU A 37 4.25 -5.66 19.73
CA LEU A 37 3.06 -6.19 20.39
C LEU A 37 3.05 -7.72 20.37
N ASN A 38 3.45 -8.35 19.28
CA ASN A 38 3.47 -9.81 19.17
C ASN A 38 4.54 -10.45 20.05
N SER A 39 5.51 -9.67 20.54
CA SER A 39 6.55 -10.16 21.45
C SER A 39 6.16 -10.07 22.93
N LEU A 40 5.06 -9.40 23.27
CA LEU A 40 4.64 -9.22 24.66
C LEU A 40 3.89 -10.45 25.15
N ASP A 41 4.10 -10.80 26.41
CA ASP A 41 3.47 -11.99 27.03
C ASP A 41 1.97 -11.89 27.14
N ASP A 42 1.43 -10.68 27.33
CA ASP A 42 0.01 -10.42 27.53
C ASP A 42 -0.77 -10.10 26.25
N THR A 43 -0.12 -10.18 25.10
CA THR A 43 -0.81 -9.98 23.81
C THR A 43 -1.81 -11.10 23.57
N ILE A 44 -3.06 -10.73 23.30
CA ILE A 44 -4.17 -11.68 23.14
C ILE A 44 -3.95 -12.58 21.93
N ASN A 45 -3.53 -12.00 20.78
CA ASN A 45 -3.26 -12.77 19.57
C ASN A 45 -1.87 -12.43 19.03
N LYS A 46 -0.91 -13.30 19.33
CA LYS A 46 0.48 -13.13 18.87
C LYS A 46 0.68 -13.52 17.41
N ASN A 47 -0.33 -14.07 16.76
CA ASN A 47 -0.30 -14.49 15.36
C ASN A 47 -1.04 -13.51 14.45
N GLN A 48 -1.33 -12.31 14.94
CA GLN A 48 -1.96 -11.29 14.11
C GLN A 48 -1.04 -10.90 12.96
N MET A 49 -1.63 -10.63 11.80
CA MET A 49 -0.92 -10.33 10.58
C MET A 49 -1.22 -8.93 10.09
N LEU A 50 -0.18 -8.25 9.59
CA LEU A 50 -0.31 -6.91 9.02
C LEU A 50 -0.27 -7.01 7.49
N PHE A 51 -1.24 -6.39 6.84
CA PHE A 51 -1.26 -6.25 5.37
C PHE A 51 -0.92 -4.82 5.00
N GLY A 52 -0.01 -4.68 4.03
CA GLY A 52 0.26 -3.39 3.39
C GLY A 52 -0.76 -3.09 2.32
N ILE A 53 -0.78 -1.86 1.85
CA ILE A 53 -1.68 -1.45 0.76
C ILE A 53 -0.93 -0.56 -0.21
N ASN A 54 -1.02 -0.89 -1.51
CA ASN A 54 -0.41 -0.10 -2.57
C ASN A 54 -1.34 1.01 -3.00
N GLN A 55 -0.81 2.21 -3.04
CA GLN A 55 -1.46 3.41 -3.55
C GLN A 55 -0.68 3.94 -4.75
N GLY A 56 -1.10 5.05 -5.34
CA GLY A 56 -0.40 5.67 -6.45
C GLY A 56 -1.33 6.26 -7.52
N GLY A 57 -2.63 6.27 -7.25
CA GLY A 57 -3.61 6.79 -8.22
C GLY A 57 -3.53 6.04 -9.54
N THR A 58 -3.54 6.78 -10.65
CA THR A 58 -3.38 6.23 -11.99
C THR A 58 -2.00 6.51 -12.60
N PHE A 59 -1.01 6.81 -11.76
CA PHE A 59 0.37 7.05 -12.19
C PHE A 59 1.16 5.74 -12.12
N ASP A 60 1.49 5.17 -13.28
CA ASP A 60 2.16 3.88 -13.37
C ASP A 60 3.47 3.83 -12.58
N ASP A 61 4.31 4.84 -12.74
CA ASP A 61 5.62 4.90 -12.09
C ASP A 61 5.50 4.95 -10.57
N ILE A 62 4.54 5.72 -10.04
CA ILE A 62 4.31 5.81 -8.60
C ILE A 62 3.78 4.47 -8.07
N ARG A 63 2.85 3.83 -8.79
CA ARG A 63 2.33 2.51 -8.43
C ARG A 63 3.44 1.48 -8.32
N ILE A 64 4.28 1.44 -9.33
CA ILE A 64 5.38 0.47 -9.40
C ILE A 64 6.39 0.71 -8.27
N GLU A 65 6.86 1.94 -8.13
CA GLU A 65 7.84 2.29 -7.10
C GLU A 65 7.30 2.00 -5.70
N HIS A 66 6.07 2.43 -5.41
CA HIS A 66 5.46 2.23 -4.10
C HIS A 66 5.28 0.73 -3.81
N MET A 67 4.81 -0.05 -4.80
CA MET A 67 4.64 -1.49 -4.62
C MET A 67 5.97 -2.18 -4.35
N GLN A 68 7.02 -1.83 -5.08
CA GLN A 68 8.34 -2.39 -4.85
C GLN A 68 8.87 -2.08 -3.45
N ARG A 69 8.66 -0.85 -2.97
CA ARG A 69 9.10 -0.46 -1.64
C ARG A 69 8.36 -1.22 -0.54
N ILE A 70 7.03 -1.35 -0.63
CA ILE A 70 6.27 -2.06 0.39
C ILE A 70 6.52 -3.57 0.32
N ALA A 71 6.79 -4.13 -0.86
CA ALA A 71 7.11 -5.54 -1.01
C ALA A 71 8.40 -5.93 -0.29
N GLU A 72 9.37 -5.01 -0.19
CA GLU A 72 10.63 -5.25 0.53
C GLU A 72 10.42 -5.47 2.03
N LEU A 73 9.29 -5.03 2.58
CA LEU A 73 8.97 -5.24 3.99
C LEU A 73 8.56 -6.69 4.30
N ASP A 74 8.32 -7.49 3.29
CA ASP A 74 8.00 -8.92 3.42
C ASP A 74 6.83 -9.17 4.38
N LEU A 75 5.69 -8.60 4.07
CA LEU A 75 4.48 -8.74 4.87
C LEU A 75 3.68 -9.97 4.44
N PRO A 76 2.77 -10.49 5.30
CA PRO A 76 1.92 -11.63 4.95
C PRO A 76 1.04 -11.41 3.73
N GLY A 77 0.67 -10.18 3.42
CA GLY A 77 -0.14 -9.88 2.27
C GLY A 77 -0.18 -8.40 1.94
N TYR A 78 -0.66 -8.09 0.74
CA TYR A 78 -0.73 -6.73 0.20
C TYR A 78 -2.06 -6.53 -0.50
N ALA A 79 -2.65 -5.37 -0.32
CA ALA A 79 -3.88 -4.96 -1.01
C ALA A 79 -3.55 -3.95 -2.10
N ILE A 80 -4.39 -3.91 -3.11
CA ILE A 80 -4.37 -2.89 -4.15
C ILE A 80 -5.45 -1.88 -3.78
N GLY A 81 -5.03 -0.67 -3.43
CA GLY A 81 -5.94 0.39 -3.01
C GLY A 81 -5.99 1.55 -3.99
N GLY A 82 -6.85 2.51 -3.69
CA GLY A 82 -6.93 3.74 -4.46
C GLY A 82 -7.48 3.57 -5.87
N LEU A 83 -8.29 2.55 -6.10
CA LEU A 83 -9.01 2.35 -7.36
C LEU A 83 -10.51 2.40 -7.10
N ALA A 84 -11.30 2.57 -8.20
CA ALA A 84 -12.75 2.77 -8.15
C ALA A 84 -13.12 4.05 -7.37
N VAL A 85 -12.32 5.10 -7.55
CA VAL A 85 -12.50 6.40 -6.87
C VAL A 85 -12.67 7.54 -7.88
N GLY A 86 -13.14 7.24 -9.08
CA GLY A 86 -13.42 8.24 -10.10
C GLY A 86 -12.68 8.04 -11.42
N GLU A 87 -11.73 7.11 -11.49
CA GLU A 87 -11.08 6.77 -12.76
C GLU A 87 -12.01 5.96 -13.67
N SER A 88 -11.70 5.92 -14.96
CA SER A 88 -12.42 5.07 -15.91
C SER A 88 -12.11 3.59 -15.65
N HIS A 89 -12.97 2.69 -16.14
CA HIS A 89 -12.70 1.26 -16.07
C HIS A 89 -11.42 0.88 -16.82
N GLU A 90 -11.16 1.55 -17.94
CA GLU A 90 -9.95 1.32 -18.73
C GLU A 90 -8.70 1.67 -17.93
N GLU A 91 -8.69 2.81 -17.23
CA GLU A 91 -7.60 3.21 -16.37
C GLU A 91 -7.39 2.23 -15.21
N MET A 92 -8.48 1.79 -14.59
CA MET A 92 -8.43 0.80 -13.52
C MET A 92 -7.82 -0.52 -14.00
N TYR A 93 -8.27 -1.02 -15.15
CA TYR A 93 -7.75 -2.26 -15.72
C TYR A 93 -6.28 -2.12 -16.10
N HIS A 94 -5.89 -0.96 -16.64
CA HIS A 94 -4.49 -0.70 -16.93
C HIS A 94 -3.60 -0.81 -15.69
N ILE A 95 -4.04 -0.20 -14.58
CA ILE A 95 -3.30 -0.29 -13.32
C ILE A 95 -3.22 -1.74 -12.83
N LEU A 96 -4.32 -2.49 -12.88
CA LEU A 96 -4.32 -3.90 -12.46
C LEU A 96 -3.36 -4.74 -13.29
N MET A 97 -3.23 -4.46 -14.58
CA MET A 97 -2.27 -5.16 -15.45
C MET A 97 -0.82 -4.94 -15.03
N LEU A 98 -0.49 -3.80 -14.41
CA LEU A 98 0.87 -3.56 -13.93
C LEU A 98 1.32 -4.62 -12.92
N TYR A 99 0.43 -5.02 -12.02
CA TYR A 99 0.77 -6.04 -11.01
C TYR A 99 1.07 -7.37 -11.65
N PHE A 100 0.28 -7.75 -12.66
CA PHE A 100 0.50 -8.98 -13.40
C PHE A 100 1.84 -8.96 -14.12
N LEU A 101 2.15 -7.86 -14.82
CA LEU A 101 3.40 -7.71 -15.57
C LEU A 101 4.64 -7.67 -14.67
N MET A 102 4.49 -7.19 -13.43
CA MET A 102 5.58 -7.12 -12.46
C MET A 102 5.78 -8.43 -11.68
N HIS A 103 4.94 -9.42 -11.90
CA HIS A 103 4.95 -10.70 -11.17
C HIS A 103 4.80 -10.52 -9.65
N LEU A 104 3.97 -9.58 -9.25
CA LEU A 104 3.70 -9.31 -7.83
C LEU A 104 2.44 -10.01 -7.33
#